data_ec87dd0918061f88f2f85b7973f3333a
#
_entry.id   ec87dd0918061f88f2f85b7973f3333a
#
_cell.length_a   1.000
_cell.length_b   1.000
_cell.length_c   1.000
_cell.angle_alpha   90.00
_cell.angle_beta   90.00
_cell.angle_gamma   90.00
#
_symmetry.space_group_name_H-M   'P 1'
#
loop_
_entity.id
_entity.type
_entity.pdbx_description
1 polymer ?
#
loop_
_entity_poly.entity_id
_entity_poly.type
_entity_poly.pdbx_seq_one_letter_code
_entity_poly.pdbx_strand_id
1 'polypeptide(L)'
;MTCCSFPSKRALLLLAAAMAGLLLSSSVASAQEFEIKSVAEKKIDQLPPGPLFWRIDNFPTLAQAQGAAGPTALVAEVAGKVWLFTLGPKDGSSPGGTKVAEVGPVPPISAPEYLLRINSVGGPPGVKTPVHTHPGSETFYVLTGELSQKSPHGVSRIAAGQFMPGHGPGMPMEVSSSGAGDLRALVMFVVDATKPFSSPATMP
;
A
#
# COMPACT_ATOMS: atom_id res chain seq x y z
N MET A 1 -42.69 -39.49 85.16
CA MET A 1 -43.12 -38.13 85.60
C MET A 1 -42.37 -37.13 84.77
N THR A 2 -43.09 -36.25 84.11
CA THR A 2 -42.74 -34.91 83.61
C THR A 2 -41.89 -34.85 82.36
N CYS A 3 -42.47 -34.72 81.22
CA CYS A 3 -42.85 -33.54 80.40
C CYS A 3 -41.76 -32.51 80.26
N CYS A 4 -41.37 -32.24 79.03
CA CYS A 4 -41.35 -30.91 78.40
C CYS A 4 -40.66 -30.93 77.04
N SER A 5 -41.37 -30.80 76.06
CA SER A 5 -41.60 -29.64 75.13
C SER A 5 -40.49 -29.30 74.19
N PHE A 6 -40.78 -29.43 72.93
CA PHE A 6 -40.09 -28.87 71.79
C PHE A 6 -40.17 -27.32 71.72
N PRO A 7 -39.21 -26.69 70.99
CA PRO A 7 -39.73 -26.00 69.82
C PRO A 7 -38.92 -26.21 68.53
N SER A 8 -39.68 -26.16 67.46
CA SER A 8 -39.27 -26.21 66.08
C SER A 8 -38.43 -24.98 65.65
N LYS A 9 -37.37 -25.21 64.93
CA LYS A 9 -36.66 -24.14 64.17
C LYS A 9 -36.89 -24.37 62.69
N ARG A 10 -37.72 -23.50 62.14
CA ARG A 10 -37.91 -23.35 60.68
C ARG A 10 -36.58 -22.91 60.06
N ALA A 11 -36.01 -23.70 59.17
CA ALA A 11 -34.91 -23.32 58.31
C ALA A 11 -35.46 -22.50 57.13
N LEU A 12 -35.01 -21.27 57.08
CA LEU A 12 -35.30 -20.35 55.98
C LEU A 12 -34.30 -20.63 54.85
N LEU A 13 -34.76 -21.25 53.75
CA LEU A 13 -33.96 -21.39 52.52
C LEU A 13 -33.91 -20.00 51.81
N LEU A 14 -32.73 -19.39 51.79
CA LEU A 14 -32.43 -18.27 50.92
C LEU A 14 -31.95 -18.80 49.56
N LEU A 15 -32.79 -18.70 48.55
CA LEU A 15 -32.42 -18.87 47.15
C LEU A 15 -31.65 -17.64 46.72
N ALA A 16 -30.33 -17.76 46.57
CA ALA A 16 -29.50 -16.76 45.87
C ALA A 16 -29.54 -17.03 44.37
N ALA A 17 -30.32 -16.23 43.63
CA ALA A 17 -30.32 -16.23 42.17
C ALA A 17 -29.04 -15.54 41.68
N ALA A 18 -28.09 -16.30 41.19
CA ALA A 18 -26.91 -15.79 40.50
C ALA A 18 -27.34 -15.39 39.07
N MET A 19 -27.56 -14.08 38.83
CA MET A 19 -27.65 -13.53 37.49
C MET A 19 -26.23 -13.46 36.91
N ALA A 20 -25.87 -14.44 36.10
CA ALA A 20 -24.69 -14.36 35.24
C ALA A 20 -24.98 -13.41 34.07
N GLY A 21 -24.62 -12.14 34.22
CA GLY A 21 -24.63 -11.17 33.14
C GLY A 21 -23.64 -11.56 32.06
N LEU A 22 -24.12 -12.05 30.92
CA LEU A 22 -23.34 -12.29 29.71
C LEU A 22 -23.01 -10.94 29.11
N LEU A 23 -21.81 -10.39 29.42
CA LEU A 23 -21.26 -9.22 28.73
C LEU A 23 -20.87 -9.67 27.32
N LEU A 24 -21.76 -9.48 26.36
CA LEU A 24 -21.47 -9.55 24.94
C LEU A 24 -20.52 -8.40 24.61
N SER A 25 -19.24 -8.65 24.66
CA SER A 25 -18.23 -7.74 24.14
C SER A 25 -18.39 -7.72 22.61
N SER A 26 -19.13 -6.75 22.10
CA SER A 26 -19.18 -6.44 20.67
C SER A 26 -17.81 -5.90 20.28
N SER A 27 -16.93 -6.76 19.77
CA SER A 27 -15.73 -6.33 19.08
C SER A 27 -16.18 -5.59 17.82
N VAL A 28 -16.07 -4.28 17.83
CA VAL A 28 -16.19 -3.45 16.62
C VAL A 28 -15.00 -3.86 15.75
N ALA A 29 -15.22 -4.69 14.75
CA ALA A 29 -14.24 -4.97 13.72
C ALA A 29 -13.98 -3.64 13.02
N SER A 30 -12.81 -3.03 13.26
CA SER A 30 -12.35 -1.91 12.46
C SER A 30 -12.30 -2.36 11.01
N ALA A 31 -13.03 -1.67 10.13
CA ALA A 31 -12.93 -1.93 8.70
C ALA A 31 -11.46 -1.74 8.30
N GLN A 32 -10.83 -2.80 7.83
CA GLN A 32 -9.47 -2.73 7.34
C GLN A 32 -9.49 -1.97 6.01
N GLU A 33 -8.65 -0.96 5.91
CA GLU A 33 -8.55 -0.10 4.74
C GLU A 33 -7.32 -0.45 3.90
N PHE A 34 -7.34 -0.02 2.63
CA PHE A 34 -6.16 -0.09 1.76
C PHE A 34 -5.16 0.97 2.25
N GLU A 35 -4.05 0.51 2.80
CA GLU A 35 -3.00 1.38 3.34
C GLU A 35 -2.20 2.03 2.22
N ILE A 36 -1.96 3.35 2.33
CA ILE A 36 -1.12 4.11 1.40
C ILE A 36 -0.20 5.00 2.22
N LYS A 37 1.11 4.80 2.08
CA LYS A 37 2.13 5.60 2.75
C LYS A 37 3.14 6.13 1.74
N SER A 38 3.29 7.46 1.61
CA SER A 38 4.41 8.05 0.88
C SER A 38 5.71 7.78 1.65
N VAL A 39 6.69 7.18 0.99
CA VAL A 39 7.98 6.80 1.59
C VAL A 39 9.16 7.58 1.04
N ALA A 40 9.03 8.15 -0.16
CA ALA A 40 9.98 9.09 -0.73
C ALA A 40 9.31 9.96 -1.80
N GLU A 41 9.69 11.22 -1.88
CA GLU A 41 9.24 12.11 -2.95
C GLU A 41 10.26 13.21 -3.25
N LYS A 42 10.20 13.72 -4.48
CA LYS A 42 11.06 14.78 -4.97
C LYS A 42 10.41 15.50 -6.13
N LYS A 43 10.49 16.81 -6.16
CA LYS A 43 10.13 17.61 -7.31
C LYS A 43 11.33 17.84 -8.22
N ILE A 44 11.09 17.83 -9.53
CA ILE A 44 12.10 18.11 -10.56
C ILE A 44 11.48 18.90 -11.70
N ASP A 45 12.27 19.77 -12.33
CA ASP A 45 11.80 20.61 -13.43
C ASP A 45 11.81 19.92 -14.79
N GLN A 46 12.67 18.91 -14.94
CA GLN A 46 12.86 18.24 -16.23
C GLN A 46 13.03 16.73 -16.06
N LEU A 47 12.44 15.98 -16.99
CA LEU A 47 12.66 14.57 -17.15
C LEU A 47 13.81 14.31 -18.11
N PRO A 48 14.53 13.18 -17.96
CA PRO A 48 15.48 12.72 -18.99
C PRO A 48 14.77 12.52 -20.33
N PRO A 49 15.47 12.76 -21.45
CA PRO A 49 14.87 12.59 -22.78
C PRO A 49 14.66 11.11 -23.13
N GLY A 50 13.65 10.84 -23.99
CA GLY A 50 13.35 9.51 -24.52
C GLY A 50 12.45 8.66 -23.63
N PRO A 51 12.31 7.36 -23.97
CA PRO A 51 11.52 6.44 -23.16
C PRO A 51 12.14 6.21 -21.78
N LEU A 52 11.33 6.35 -20.73
CA LEU A 52 11.78 6.25 -19.34
C LEU A 52 11.34 4.94 -18.71
N PHE A 53 12.18 4.45 -17.82
CA PHE A 53 11.96 3.23 -17.05
C PHE A 53 12.25 3.51 -15.58
N TRP A 54 11.46 2.91 -14.68
CA TRP A 54 11.82 2.84 -13.28
C TRP A 54 12.76 1.66 -13.07
N ARG A 55 14.01 1.94 -12.71
CA ARG A 55 14.94 0.94 -12.20
C ARG A 55 14.83 0.88 -10.70
N ILE A 56 14.73 -0.34 -10.17
CA ILE A 56 14.60 -0.64 -8.75
C ILE A 56 15.82 -1.45 -8.34
N ASP A 57 16.63 -0.90 -7.44
CA ASP A 57 17.81 -1.54 -6.90
C ASP A 57 17.72 -1.68 -5.38
N ASN A 58 18.29 -2.74 -4.80
CA ASN A 58 18.54 -2.84 -3.38
C ASN A 58 19.97 -2.49 -3.03
N PHE A 59 20.15 -1.84 -1.87
CA PHE A 59 21.45 -1.49 -1.33
C PHE A 59 21.65 -2.07 0.07
N PRO A 60 22.91 -2.38 0.48
CA PRO A 60 23.19 -2.86 1.83
C PRO A 60 22.90 -1.82 2.91
N THR A 61 23.09 -0.52 2.61
CA THR A 61 22.89 0.57 3.56
C THR A 61 22.25 1.80 2.91
N LEU A 62 21.58 2.60 3.74
CA LEU A 62 20.98 3.87 3.33
C LEU A 62 22.03 4.84 2.76
N ALA A 63 23.19 4.93 3.40
CA ALA A 63 24.27 5.82 2.96
C ALA A 63 24.80 5.46 1.56
N GLN A 64 24.92 4.16 1.26
CA GLN A 64 25.34 3.71 -0.09
C GLN A 64 24.27 4.04 -1.15
N ALA A 65 22.98 3.81 -0.84
CA ALA A 65 21.90 4.18 -1.74
C ALA A 65 21.84 5.69 -1.99
N GLN A 66 22.01 6.51 -0.95
CA GLN A 66 22.06 7.97 -1.06
C GLN A 66 23.27 8.44 -1.89
N GLY A 67 24.45 7.82 -1.71
CA GLY A 67 25.64 8.13 -2.49
C GLY A 67 25.51 7.77 -3.97
N ALA A 68 24.69 6.78 -4.32
CA ALA A 68 24.41 6.36 -5.68
C ALA A 68 23.23 7.12 -6.33
N ALA A 69 22.46 7.89 -5.56
CA ALA A 69 21.25 8.55 -6.02
C ALA A 69 21.57 9.75 -6.93
N GLY A 70 21.11 9.68 -8.18
CA GLY A 70 21.18 10.79 -9.15
C GLY A 70 20.00 11.76 -9.06
N PRO A 71 19.92 12.72 -9.98
CA PRO A 71 18.88 13.77 -9.98
C PRO A 71 17.43 13.24 -10.01
N THR A 72 17.20 12.14 -10.69
CA THR A 72 15.88 11.50 -10.86
C THR A 72 15.70 10.26 -10.00
N ALA A 73 16.49 10.14 -8.92
CA ALA A 73 16.45 9.01 -8.03
C ALA A 73 15.81 9.36 -6.68
N LEU A 74 15.15 8.36 -6.09
CA LEU A 74 14.55 8.39 -4.76
C LEU A 74 15.08 7.19 -3.94
N VAL A 75 15.36 7.44 -2.66
CA VAL A 75 15.79 6.39 -1.73
C VAL A 75 14.75 6.20 -0.66
N ALA A 76 14.42 4.96 -0.31
CA ALA A 76 13.49 4.62 0.75
C ALA A 76 13.90 3.36 1.50
N GLU A 77 13.52 3.29 2.79
CA GLU A 77 13.57 2.06 3.57
C GLU A 77 12.15 1.50 3.72
N VAL A 78 11.90 0.33 3.12
CA VAL A 78 10.59 -0.32 3.12
C VAL A 78 10.78 -1.83 3.29
N ALA A 79 9.94 -2.44 4.12
CA ALA A 79 9.94 -3.88 4.38
C ALA A 79 11.33 -4.44 4.76
N GLY A 80 12.09 -3.70 5.57
CA GLY A 80 13.41 -4.09 6.06
C GLY A 80 14.53 -4.06 5.00
N LYS A 81 14.30 -3.40 3.87
CA LYS A 81 15.29 -3.24 2.78
C LYS A 81 15.48 -1.78 2.45
N VAL A 82 16.69 -1.46 1.98
CA VAL A 82 17.03 -0.16 1.39
C VAL A 82 16.86 -0.24 -0.12
N TRP A 83 16.07 0.68 -0.66
CA TRP A 83 15.70 0.74 -2.06
C TRP A 83 16.21 2.03 -2.70
N LEU A 84 16.71 1.93 -3.91
CA LEU A 84 16.95 3.05 -4.82
C LEU A 84 16.04 2.89 -6.03
N PHE A 85 15.20 3.89 -6.26
CA PHE A 85 14.31 3.98 -7.43
C PHE A 85 14.87 5.06 -8.35
N THR A 86 15.29 4.70 -9.53
CA THR A 86 15.82 5.66 -10.51
C THR A 86 14.96 5.70 -11.75
N LEU A 87 14.41 6.87 -12.07
CA LEU A 87 13.72 7.12 -13.33
C LEU A 87 14.76 7.52 -14.38
N GLY A 88 14.87 6.75 -15.47
CA GLY A 88 15.87 7.02 -16.49
C GLY A 88 15.72 6.16 -17.73
N PRO A 89 16.66 6.24 -18.67
CA PRO A 89 16.73 5.37 -19.85
C PRO A 89 16.81 3.90 -19.44
N LYS A 90 16.39 3.02 -20.35
CA LYS A 90 16.54 1.57 -20.21
C LYS A 90 18.01 1.17 -20.02
N ASP A 91 18.24 0.06 -19.34
CA ASP A 91 19.55 -0.57 -19.13
C ASP A 91 20.56 0.30 -18.33
N GLY A 92 20.07 1.27 -17.56
CA GLY A 92 20.90 2.02 -16.62
C GLY A 92 21.46 1.14 -15.49
N SER A 93 22.46 1.64 -14.75
CA SER A 93 23.07 0.93 -13.62
C SER A 93 23.22 1.84 -12.41
N SER A 94 23.20 1.24 -11.21
CA SER A 94 23.49 1.91 -9.94
C SER A 94 24.69 1.18 -9.29
N PRO A 95 25.90 1.76 -9.34
CA PRO A 95 27.08 1.14 -8.74
C PRO A 95 26.86 0.81 -7.25
N GLY A 96 27.18 -0.42 -6.87
CA GLY A 96 26.99 -0.92 -5.49
C GLY A 96 25.58 -1.41 -5.15
N GLY A 97 24.61 -1.23 -6.04
CA GLY A 97 23.26 -1.78 -5.92
C GLY A 97 23.10 -3.14 -6.57
N THR A 98 22.11 -3.89 -6.11
CA THR A 98 21.64 -5.12 -6.76
C THR A 98 20.32 -4.82 -7.47
N LYS A 99 20.31 -4.92 -8.81
CA LYS A 99 19.10 -4.70 -9.62
C LYS A 99 18.02 -5.73 -9.25
N VAL A 100 16.83 -5.23 -8.89
CA VAL A 100 15.66 -6.05 -8.59
C VAL A 100 14.72 -6.10 -9.78
N ALA A 101 14.42 -4.94 -10.37
CA ALA A 101 13.52 -4.83 -11.52
C ALA A 101 13.84 -3.59 -12.37
N GLU A 102 13.32 -3.60 -13.59
CA GLU A 102 13.25 -2.42 -14.46
C GLU A 102 11.91 -2.45 -15.17
N VAL A 103 11.11 -1.39 -14.95
CA VAL A 103 9.70 -1.36 -15.35
C VAL A 103 9.45 -0.18 -16.26
N GLY A 104 8.91 -0.46 -17.43
CA GLY A 104 8.59 0.55 -18.44
C GLY A 104 8.38 -0.03 -19.83
N PRO A 105 8.28 0.82 -20.88
CA PRO A 105 8.39 2.26 -20.75
C PRO A 105 7.24 2.86 -19.93
N VAL A 106 7.57 3.85 -19.09
CA VAL A 106 6.57 4.61 -18.33
C VAL A 106 5.72 5.43 -19.31
N PRO A 107 4.39 5.45 -19.20
CA PRO A 107 3.55 6.30 -20.03
C PRO A 107 4.03 7.76 -20.03
N PRO A 108 4.14 8.39 -21.20
CA PRO A 108 4.69 9.73 -21.31
C PRO A 108 3.81 10.77 -20.61
N ILE A 109 4.47 11.76 -20.03
CA ILE A 109 3.83 12.91 -19.38
C ILE A 109 4.55 14.20 -19.78
N SER A 110 3.80 15.30 -19.90
CA SER A 110 4.34 16.64 -20.07
C SER A 110 3.74 17.56 -19.02
N ALA A 111 4.58 18.20 -18.22
CA ALA A 111 4.19 19.09 -17.14
C ALA A 111 5.24 20.22 -16.95
N PRO A 112 4.85 21.38 -16.35
CA PRO A 112 5.80 22.43 -16.01
C PRO A 112 6.79 22.04 -14.91
N GLU A 113 6.35 21.20 -13.96
CA GLU A 113 7.12 20.62 -12.85
C GLU A 113 6.64 19.19 -12.61
N TYR A 114 7.53 18.28 -12.30
CA TYR A 114 7.21 16.87 -12.05
C TYR A 114 7.39 16.53 -10.59
N LEU A 115 6.46 15.74 -10.05
CA LEU A 115 6.64 15.06 -8.76
C LEU A 115 6.97 13.59 -9.02
N LEU A 116 8.15 13.18 -8.61
CA LEU A 116 8.50 11.77 -8.43
C LEU A 116 8.09 11.36 -7.03
N ARG A 117 7.34 10.25 -6.90
CA ARG A 117 6.92 9.75 -5.58
C ARG A 117 6.94 8.24 -5.55
N ILE A 118 7.30 7.69 -4.40
CA ILE A 118 7.18 6.27 -4.08
C ILE A 118 6.20 6.12 -2.94
N ASN A 119 5.17 5.32 -3.16
CA ASN A 119 4.27 4.88 -2.09
C ASN A 119 4.53 3.41 -1.75
N SER A 120 4.52 3.10 -0.46
CA SER A 120 4.29 1.74 0.03
C SER A 120 2.79 1.58 0.22
N VAL A 121 2.22 0.56 -0.41
CA VAL A 121 0.78 0.29 -0.33
C VAL A 121 0.52 -1.15 0.07
N GLY A 122 -0.66 -1.42 0.64
CA GLY A 122 -1.03 -2.78 0.99
C GLY A 122 -2.29 -2.89 1.82
N GLY A 123 -2.46 -4.08 2.38
CA GLY A 123 -3.57 -4.45 3.25
C GLY A 123 -4.02 -5.87 3.04
N PRO A 124 -4.96 -6.35 3.88
CA PRO A 124 -5.49 -7.69 3.81
C PRO A 124 -6.29 -7.94 2.52
N PRO A 125 -6.57 -9.22 2.20
CA PRO A 125 -7.38 -9.57 1.03
C PRO A 125 -8.72 -8.82 0.98
N GLY A 126 -9.07 -8.32 -0.20
CA GLY A 126 -10.34 -7.65 -0.49
C GLY A 126 -10.38 -6.15 -0.24
N VAL A 127 -9.41 -5.55 0.45
CA VAL A 127 -9.35 -4.09 0.57
C VAL A 127 -8.98 -3.44 -0.76
N LYS A 128 -9.48 -2.21 -0.98
CA LYS A 128 -9.30 -1.50 -2.24
C LYS A 128 -9.38 0.01 -2.07
N THR A 129 -8.81 0.72 -3.04
CA THR A 129 -8.96 2.18 -3.13
C THR A 129 -10.33 2.54 -3.68
N PRO A 130 -10.85 3.76 -3.41
CA PRO A 130 -11.88 4.36 -4.25
C PRO A 130 -11.39 4.46 -5.71
N VAL A 131 -12.33 4.59 -6.67
CA VAL A 131 -11.97 4.89 -8.06
C VAL A 131 -11.39 6.30 -8.12
N HIS A 132 -10.20 6.43 -8.70
CA HIS A 132 -9.45 7.68 -8.77
C HIS A 132 -8.62 7.78 -10.04
N THR A 133 -8.04 8.96 -10.27
CA THR A 133 -7.07 9.24 -11.34
C THR A 133 -5.84 9.92 -10.77
N HIS A 134 -4.73 9.85 -11.51
CA HIS A 134 -3.52 10.64 -11.27
C HIS A 134 -3.22 11.57 -12.45
N PRO A 135 -2.59 12.74 -12.23
CA PRO A 135 -2.17 13.64 -13.33
C PRO A 135 -0.83 13.20 -13.94
N GLY A 136 -0.60 11.90 -14.06
CA GLY A 136 0.62 11.32 -14.58
C GLY A 136 0.55 9.80 -14.65
N SER A 137 1.71 9.17 -14.62
CA SER A 137 1.83 7.73 -14.68
C SER A 137 2.12 7.12 -13.30
N GLU A 138 1.67 5.89 -13.12
CA GLU A 138 2.03 5.04 -11.99
C GLU A 138 2.63 3.73 -12.48
N THR A 139 3.41 3.08 -11.63
CA THR A 139 4.11 1.84 -11.95
C THR A 139 4.16 1.00 -10.68
N PHE A 140 3.89 -0.29 -10.79
CA PHE A 140 3.75 -1.19 -9.64
C PHE A 140 4.88 -2.22 -9.59
N TYR A 141 5.34 -2.52 -8.36
CA TYR A 141 6.16 -3.68 -8.04
C TYR A 141 5.63 -4.34 -6.77
N VAL A 142 5.20 -5.60 -6.85
CA VAL A 142 4.58 -6.33 -5.74
C VAL A 142 5.64 -7.06 -4.91
N LEU A 143 5.65 -6.82 -3.60
CA LEU A 143 6.54 -7.47 -2.64
C LEU A 143 5.96 -8.78 -2.10
N THR A 144 4.67 -8.75 -1.71
CA THR A 144 3.92 -9.91 -1.22
C THR A 144 2.46 -9.84 -1.65
N GLY A 145 1.78 -10.99 -1.70
CA GLY A 145 0.38 -11.05 -2.10
C GLY A 145 0.17 -10.88 -3.60
N GLU A 146 -0.99 -10.39 -3.97
CA GLU A 146 -1.38 -10.08 -5.35
C GLU A 146 -2.12 -8.73 -5.39
N LEU A 147 -1.74 -7.87 -6.34
CA LEU A 147 -2.40 -6.61 -6.62
C LEU A 147 -3.24 -6.75 -7.88
N SER A 148 -4.48 -6.26 -7.83
CA SER A 148 -5.30 -6.03 -9.02
C SER A 148 -5.48 -4.54 -9.27
N GLN A 149 -5.39 -4.13 -10.54
CA GLN A 149 -5.80 -2.81 -11.01
C GLN A 149 -6.96 -2.97 -11.97
N LYS A 150 -8.11 -2.42 -11.62
CA LYS A 150 -9.29 -2.32 -12.50
C LYS A 150 -9.28 -0.96 -13.19
N SER A 151 -9.48 -0.95 -14.50
CA SER A 151 -9.59 0.23 -15.36
C SER A 151 -10.68 0.03 -16.42
N PRO A 152 -11.02 1.02 -17.27
CA PRO A 152 -11.89 0.84 -18.43
C PRO A 152 -11.44 -0.25 -19.39
N HIS A 153 -10.15 -0.60 -19.38
CA HIS A 153 -9.58 -1.65 -20.23
C HIS A 153 -9.66 -3.06 -19.63
N GLY A 154 -10.24 -3.20 -18.44
CA GLY A 154 -10.37 -4.47 -17.72
C GLY A 154 -9.60 -4.51 -16.43
N VAL A 155 -9.30 -5.74 -15.96
CA VAL A 155 -8.59 -6.01 -14.71
C VAL A 155 -7.23 -6.65 -15.04
N SER A 156 -6.17 -5.98 -14.62
CA SER A 156 -4.82 -6.54 -14.61
C SER A 156 -4.47 -7.06 -13.22
N ARG A 157 -3.71 -8.15 -13.13
CA ARG A 157 -3.24 -8.75 -11.87
C ARG A 157 -1.75 -8.97 -11.91
N ILE A 158 -1.08 -8.69 -10.79
CA ILE A 158 0.35 -8.92 -10.62
C ILE A 158 0.62 -9.56 -9.27
N ALA A 159 1.38 -10.64 -9.29
CA ALA A 159 1.76 -11.40 -8.10
C ALA A 159 3.08 -10.90 -7.50
N ALA A 160 3.44 -11.42 -6.33
CA ALA A 160 4.72 -11.14 -5.68
C ALA A 160 5.92 -11.37 -6.62
N GLY A 161 6.86 -10.42 -6.62
CA GLY A 161 8.03 -10.39 -7.51
C GLY A 161 7.75 -9.89 -8.93
N GLN A 162 6.51 -9.62 -9.26
CA GLN A 162 6.12 -9.10 -10.58
C GLN A 162 5.90 -7.57 -10.54
N PHE A 163 5.84 -6.99 -11.74
CA PHE A 163 5.67 -5.55 -11.95
C PHE A 163 4.74 -5.25 -13.12
N MET A 164 4.23 -4.02 -13.14
CA MET A 164 3.36 -3.52 -14.22
C MET A 164 3.61 -2.02 -14.44
N PRO A 165 3.75 -1.54 -15.69
CA PRO A 165 3.98 -0.12 -15.98
C PRO A 165 2.74 0.76 -15.78
N GLY A 166 1.61 0.22 -15.38
CA GLY A 166 0.37 0.98 -15.11
C GLY A 166 -0.15 1.82 -16.26
N HIS A 167 -0.96 2.82 -15.93
CA HIS A 167 -1.61 3.70 -16.90
C HIS A 167 -1.02 5.12 -16.91
N GLY A 168 -1.32 5.87 -17.98
CA GLY A 168 -0.96 7.28 -18.13
C GLY A 168 -1.94 8.24 -17.44
N PRO A 169 -1.75 9.56 -17.66
CA PRO A 169 -2.53 10.61 -17.01
C PRO A 169 -4.03 10.47 -17.19
N GLY A 170 -4.79 10.68 -16.10
CA GLY A 170 -6.25 10.77 -16.12
C GLY A 170 -7.02 9.47 -16.31
N MET A 171 -6.34 8.32 -16.36
CA MET A 171 -7.01 7.01 -16.44
C MET A 171 -7.71 6.68 -15.12
N PRO A 172 -9.05 6.46 -15.11
CA PRO A 172 -9.74 5.99 -13.92
C PRO A 172 -9.30 4.59 -13.52
N MET A 173 -9.03 4.39 -12.23
CA MET A 173 -8.57 3.10 -11.71
C MET A 173 -9.03 2.82 -10.29
N GLU A 174 -9.15 1.56 -9.94
CA GLU A 174 -9.33 1.03 -8.60
C GLU A 174 -8.23 -0.02 -8.37
N VAL A 175 -7.46 0.13 -7.31
CA VAL A 175 -6.40 -0.81 -6.93
C VAL A 175 -6.87 -1.63 -5.74
N SER A 176 -6.62 -2.93 -5.73
CA SER A 176 -7.06 -3.83 -4.67
C SER A 176 -6.04 -4.90 -4.30
N SER A 177 -6.12 -5.37 -3.04
CA SER A 177 -5.48 -6.60 -2.57
C SER A 177 -6.36 -7.79 -3.00
N SER A 178 -5.95 -8.52 -4.04
CA SER A 178 -6.77 -9.56 -4.69
C SER A 178 -6.31 -11.00 -4.40
N GLY A 179 -5.15 -11.16 -3.75
CA GLY A 179 -4.63 -12.47 -3.36
C GLY A 179 -5.25 -13.04 -2.09
N ALA A 180 -4.83 -14.24 -1.72
CA ALA A 180 -5.25 -14.91 -0.47
C ALA A 180 -4.51 -14.40 0.78
N GLY A 181 -3.37 -13.72 0.60
CA GLY A 181 -2.56 -13.15 1.68
C GLY A 181 -2.44 -11.63 1.54
N ASP A 182 -1.87 -11.01 2.58
CA ASP A 182 -1.71 -9.56 2.64
C ASP A 182 -0.86 -9.04 1.49
N LEU A 183 -1.38 -8.04 0.82
CA LEU A 183 -0.66 -7.28 -0.19
C LEU A 183 0.36 -6.36 0.47
N ARG A 184 1.57 -6.33 -0.10
CA ARG A 184 2.53 -5.23 0.03
C ARG A 184 3.10 -4.94 -1.34
N ALA A 185 3.04 -3.68 -1.76
CA ALA A 185 3.57 -3.26 -3.05
C ALA A 185 4.24 -1.88 -2.94
N LEU A 186 5.12 -1.62 -3.89
CA LEU A 186 5.73 -0.32 -4.13
C LEU A 186 5.09 0.26 -5.39
N VAL A 187 4.67 1.50 -5.30
CA VAL A 187 4.08 2.23 -6.43
C VAL A 187 4.94 3.46 -6.71
N MET A 188 5.47 3.54 -7.92
CA MET A 188 6.31 4.60 -8.40
C MET A 188 5.51 5.53 -9.30
N PHE A 189 5.55 6.81 -9.02
CA PHE A 189 4.80 7.84 -9.74
C PHE A 189 5.69 8.87 -10.41
N VAL A 190 5.27 9.28 -11.61
CA VAL A 190 5.72 10.50 -12.29
C VAL A 190 4.47 11.29 -12.62
N VAL A 191 4.22 12.38 -11.91
CA VAL A 191 2.99 13.16 -12.05
C VAL A 191 3.28 14.66 -12.20
N ASP A 192 2.30 15.39 -12.75
CA ASP A 192 2.31 16.85 -12.81
C ASP A 192 2.20 17.42 -11.39
N ALA A 193 3.29 18.04 -10.91
CA ALA A 193 3.37 18.61 -9.56
C ALA A 193 2.49 19.84 -9.34
N THR A 194 1.92 20.41 -10.39
CA THR A 194 1.03 21.60 -10.32
C THR A 194 -0.44 21.22 -10.13
N LYS A 195 -0.76 19.92 -10.17
CA LYS A 195 -2.12 19.39 -10.01
C LYS A 195 -2.26 18.56 -8.73
N PRO A 196 -3.50 18.35 -8.24
CA PRO A 196 -3.74 17.40 -7.15
C PRO A 196 -3.18 16.03 -7.51
N PHE A 197 -2.44 15.42 -6.58
CA PHE A 197 -1.79 14.12 -6.78
C PHE A 197 -2.78 13.02 -7.18
N SER A 198 -3.98 13.06 -6.60
CA SER A 198 -5.08 12.13 -6.90
C SER A 198 -6.40 12.89 -6.93
N SER A 199 -7.31 12.48 -7.79
CA SER A 199 -8.66 13.03 -7.88
C SER A 199 -9.70 11.92 -7.93
N PRO A 200 -10.86 12.07 -7.25
CA PRO A 200 -11.97 11.13 -7.37
C PRO A 200 -12.41 10.99 -8.84
N ALA A 201 -12.80 9.78 -9.20
CA ALA A 201 -13.29 9.47 -10.54
C ALA A 201 -14.41 8.44 -10.50
N THR A 202 -15.05 8.21 -11.65
CA THR A 202 -16.00 7.12 -11.87
C THR A 202 -15.47 6.20 -12.95
N MET A 203 -15.73 4.89 -12.78
CA MET A 203 -15.45 3.93 -13.83
C MET A 203 -16.58 4.06 -14.87
N PRO A 204 -16.29 4.22 -16.16
CA PRO A 204 -17.31 4.27 -17.22
C PRO A 204 -18.02 2.95 -17.39
#